data_89344c2e27c39241dfe5cc6f4a6d6b56
#
_entry.id   89344c2e27c39241dfe5cc6f4a6d6b56
#
_cell.length_a   1.000
_cell.length_b   1.000
_cell.length_c   1.000
_cell.angle_alpha   90.00
_cell.angle_beta   90.00
_cell.angle_gamma   90.00
#
_symmetry.space_group_name_H-M   'P 1'
#
loop_
_entity.id
_entity.type
_entity.pdbx_description
1 polymer ?
#
loop_
_entity_poly.entity_id
_entity_poly.type
_entity_poly.pdbx_seq_one_letter_code
_entity_poly.pdbx_strand_id
1 'polypeptide(L)'
;RLVGSEMCIRDRDMNMGNLSRLSNAQSRSISPENFTGEKGKGAMADPVRDKDVRNKANAAGPAKDLGKGWKVNPFIIVKPGETVTIAEIDGPGAIQQIWMTPTGNWRFSILRMYWDDEKEPSVECPVGDFFASAFNEYAQLSSLAVCVNPGSAFNCYWKMPFRKKARITLENIN
;
A
#
# COMPACT_ATOMS: atom_id res chain seq x y z
N ARG A 1 0.55 23.35 -27.04
CA ARG A 1 -0.42 22.31 -27.44
C ARG A 1 -0.19 21.11 -26.53
N LEU A 2 -0.77 21.18 -25.35
CA LEU A 2 -0.83 20.07 -24.40
C LEU A 2 -2.01 19.19 -24.84
N VAL A 3 -1.74 18.16 -25.60
CA VAL A 3 -2.78 17.26 -26.10
C VAL A 3 -2.38 15.85 -25.72
N GLY A 4 -3.17 15.22 -24.89
CA GLY A 4 -3.27 13.78 -24.75
C GLY A 4 -3.00 13.20 -23.36
N SER A 5 -1.97 13.61 -22.64
CA SER A 5 -1.63 12.95 -21.37
C SER A 5 -2.36 13.49 -20.14
N GLU A 6 -2.65 14.78 -20.09
CA GLU A 6 -3.36 15.40 -18.97
C GLU A 6 -4.87 15.12 -18.97
N MET A 7 -5.49 15.01 -20.15
CA MET A 7 -6.91 14.58 -20.24
C MET A 7 -7.12 13.17 -19.72
N CYS A 8 -6.20 12.26 -19.98
CA CYS A 8 -6.30 10.88 -19.47
C CYS A 8 -6.21 10.78 -17.93
N ILE A 9 -5.47 11.70 -17.29
CA ILE A 9 -5.37 11.72 -15.82
C ILE A 9 -6.63 12.33 -15.20
N ARG A 10 -7.17 13.41 -15.78
CA ARG A 10 -8.38 14.07 -15.28
C ARG A 10 -9.66 13.24 -15.41
N ASP A 11 -9.79 12.46 -16.48
CA ASP A 11 -10.98 11.66 -16.74
C ASP A 11 -11.04 10.35 -15.91
N ARG A 12 -9.98 10.00 -15.19
CA ARG A 12 -9.90 8.76 -14.41
C ARG A 12 -9.98 8.98 -12.90
N ASP A 13 -10.35 10.17 -12.45
CA ASP A 13 -10.55 10.44 -11.03
C ASP A 13 -11.79 9.71 -10.54
N MET A 14 -11.60 8.77 -9.63
CA MET A 14 -12.72 8.14 -8.94
C MET A 14 -13.30 9.12 -7.92
N ASN A 15 -14.37 9.78 -8.30
CA ASN A 15 -15.15 10.65 -7.43
C ASN A 15 -16.65 10.41 -7.69
N MET A 16 -17.47 10.94 -6.84
CA MET A 16 -18.93 10.74 -6.95
C MET A 16 -19.52 11.19 -8.29
N GLY A 17 -18.89 12.16 -8.97
CA GLY A 17 -19.34 12.69 -10.26
C GLY A 17 -19.00 11.83 -11.47
N ASN A 18 -18.12 10.85 -11.33
CA ASN A 18 -17.67 10.01 -12.45
C ASN A 18 -17.74 8.49 -12.20
N LEU A 19 -18.40 8.05 -11.14
CA LEU A 19 -18.57 6.62 -10.84
C LEU A 19 -19.22 5.82 -11.98
N SER A 20 -20.06 6.46 -12.78
CA SER A 20 -20.73 5.83 -13.94
C SER A 20 -19.88 5.78 -15.20
N ARG A 21 -18.70 6.41 -15.23
CA ARG A 21 -17.86 6.45 -16.43
C ARG A 21 -17.06 5.15 -16.57
N LEU A 22 -17.15 4.55 -17.75
CA LEU A 22 -16.32 3.42 -18.10
C LEU A 22 -14.86 3.87 -18.32
N SER A 23 -13.93 3.02 -17.93
CA SER A 23 -12.50 3.27 -18.03
C SER A 23 -11.79 2.01 -18.52
N ASN A 24 -10.71 2.18 -19.30
CA ASN A 24 -9.81 1.09 -19.69
C ASN A 24 -8.72 0.82 -18.63
N ALA A 25 -8.79 1.48 -17.48
CA ALA A 25 -7.83 1.25 -16.40
C ALA A 25 -7.95 -0.18 -15.86
N GLN A 26 -6.81 -0.77 -15.58
CA GLN A 26 -6.72 -2.08 -14.96
C GLN A 26 -6.36 -1.90 -13.49
N SER A 27 -7.17 -2.46 -12.61
CA SER A 27 -6.85 -2.46 -11.17
C SER A 27 -5.82 -3.53 -10.85
N ARG A 28 -4.95 -3.21 -9.90
CA ARG A 28 -3.97 -4.12 -9.30
C ARG A 28 -3.97 -3.90 -7.79
N SER A 29 -3.58 -4.94 -7.07
CA SER A 29 -3.40 -4.87 -5.62
C SER A 29 -2.04 -5.44 -5.26
N ILE A 30 -1.27 -4.65 -4.52
CA ILE A 30 0.00 -5.09 -3.93
C ILE A 30 -0.28 -5.47 -2.47
N SER A 31 0.29 -6.55 -2.04
CA SER A 31 0.15 -7.07 -0.68
C SER A 31 1.38 -7.87 -0.27
N PRO A 32 1.53 -8.22 1.02
CA PRO A 32 2.62 -9.10 1.48
C PRO A 32 2.72 -10.45 0.75
N GLU A 33 1.67 -10.92 0.11
CA GLU A 33 1.68 -12.14 -0.71
C GLU A 33 1.87 -11.90 -2.20
N ASN A 34 1.86 -10.63 -2.64
CA ASN A 34 1.96 -10.27 -4.06
C ASN A 34 2.55 -8.87 -4.22
N PHE A 35 3.86 -8.75 -4.03
CA PHE A 35 4.56 -7.47 -4.12
C PHE A 35 4.64 -6.89 -5.53
N THR A 36 4.44 -7.72 -6.55
CA THR A 36 4.44 -7.28 -7.94
C THR A 36 3.07 -6.77 -8.41
N GLY A 37 2.01 -7.05 -7.65
CA GLY A 37 0.64 -6.74 -8.06
C GLY A 37 0.17 -7.54 -9.29
N GLU A 38 0.86 -8.63 -9.65
CA GLU A 38 0.52 -9.44 -10.81
C GLU A 38 -0.88 -10.06 -10.67
N LYS A 39 -1.65 -10.03 -11.77
CA LYS A 39 -3.01 -10.57 -11.78
C LYS A 39 -3.03 -12.06 -11.45
N GLY A 40 -3.86 -12.44 -10.51
CA GLY A 40 -4.04 -13.85 -10.11
C GLY A 40 -2.94 -14.41 -9.21
N LYS A 41 -2.00 -13.58 -8.73
CA LYS A 41 -0.91 -14.01 -7.84
C LYS A 41 -1.16 -13.72 -6.36
N GLY A 42 -2.22 -13.01 -6.02
CA GLY A 42 -2.63 -12.84 -4.63
C GLY A 42 -3.21 -14.13 -4.03
N ALA A 43 -3.03 -14.33 -2.73
CA ALA A 43 -3.52 -15.49 -1.96
C ALA A 43 -3.09 -16.87 -2.53
N MET A 44 -1.92 -16.93 -3.18
CA MET A 44 -1.40 -18.16 -3.79
C MET A 44 -0.40 -18.91 -2.89
N ALA A 45 -0.05 -18.35 -1.74
CA ALA A 45 0.80 -19.02 -0.77
C ALA A 45 0.16 -20.31 -0.26
N ASP A 46 0.99 -21.34 -0.03
CA ASP A 46 0.56 -22.58 0.60
C ASP A 46 0.60 -22.40 2.13
N PRO A 47 -0.52 -22.56 2.85
CA PRO A 47 -0.57 -22.39 4.30
C PRO A 47 0.40 -23.28 5.07
N VAL A 48 0.77 -24.41 4.50
CA VAL A 48 1.63 -25.42 5.13
C VAL A 48 3.10 -25.30 4.70
N ARG A 49 3.33 -24.96 3.43
CA ARG A 49 4.66 -25.01 2.81
C ARG A 49 5.33 -23.65 2.68
N ASP A 50 4.56 -22.62 2.31
CA ASP A 50 5.11 -21.32 1.94
C ASP A 50 5.22 -20.44 3.18
N LYS A 51 6.18 -20.76 4.03
CA LYS A 51 6.55 -19.89 5.15
C LYS A 51 7.44 -18.77 4.61
N ASP A 52 6.91 -17.58 4.50
CA ASP A 52 7.76 -16.41 4.23
C ASP A 52 8.79 -16.29 5.35
N VAL A 53 10.07 -16.33 4.98
CA VAL A 53 11.18 -16.17 5.92
C VAL A 53 11.14 -14.82 6.65
N ARG A 54 10.50 -13.80 6.06
CA ARG A 54 10.29 -12.49 6.68
C ARG A 54 9.14 -12.48 7.68
N ASN A 55 8.27 -13.46 7.62
CA ASN A 55 7.08 -13.55 8.46
C ASN A 55 7.01 -14.90 9.17
N LYS A 56 7.90 -15.11 10.13
CA LYS A 56 7.91 -16.33 10.95
C LYS A 56 6.66 -16.49 11.83
N ALA A 57 5.92 -15.43 12.07
CA ALA A 57 4.68 -15.46 12.83
C ALA A 57 3.52 -15.85 11.91
N ASN A 58 3.61 -17.00 11.36
CA ASN A 58 2.68 -17.59 10.43
C ASN A 58 1.20 -17.27 10.74
N ALA A 59 0.61 -16.41 9.93
CA ALA A 59 -0.81 -16.10 10.00
C ALA A 59 -1.71 -17.17 9.36
N ALA A 60 -1.18 -18.32 9.06
CA ALA A 60 -1.93 -19.44 8.48
C ALA A 60 -3.00 -20.02 9.41
N GLY A 61 -3.02 -19.66 10.71
CA GLY A 61 -3.94 -20.21 11.68
C GLY A 61 -5.38 -20.36 11.19
N PRO A 62 -6.07 -19.25 10.81
CA PRO A 62 -7.45 -19.34 10.34
C PRO A 62 -7.62 -20.04 8.98
N ALA A 63 -6.62 -20.00 8.13
CA ALA A 63 -6.68 -20.51 6.75
C ALA A 63 -5.89 -21.80 6.52
N LYS A 64 -5.29 -22.37 7.56
CA LYS A 64 -4.35 -23.51 7.45
C LYS A 64 -4.93 -24.74 6.72
N ASP A 65 -6.21 -24.97 6.86
CA ASP A 65 -6.91 -26.14 6.31
C ASP A 65 -7.71 -25.81 5.04
N LEU A 66 -7.62 -24.57 4.53
CA LEU A 66 -8.40 -24.08 3.38
C LEU A 66 -7.63 -24.19 2.06
N GLY A 67 -6.32 -24.44 2.10
CA GLY A 67 -5.48 -24.54 0.90
C GLY A 67 -5.22 -23.18 0.23
N LYS A 68 -4.82 -23.22 -1.05
CA LYS A 68 -4.58 -21.99 -1.84
C LYS A 68 -5.88 -21.26 -2.16
N GLY A 69 -5.75 -19.95 -2.35
CA GLY A 69 -6.89 -19.07 -2.62
C GLY A 69 -7.33 -18.26 -1.40
N TRP A 70 -6.69 -18.49 -0.26
CA TRP A 70 -6.94 -17.78 0.99
C TRP A 70 -5.69 -17.01 1.42
N LYS A 71 -5.88 -15.83 2.00
CA LYS A 71 -4.78 -15.00 2.47
C LYS A 71 -4.18 -15.61 3.75
N VAL A 72 -2.91 -15.99 3.70
CA VAL A 72 -2.19 -16.63 4.80
C VAL A 72 -1.00 -15.82 5.31
N ASN A 73 -0.42 -14.93 4.49
CA ASN A 73 0.68 -14.03 4.85
C ASN A 73 0.20 -12.56 4.79
N PRO A 74 -0.61 -12.10 5.76
CA PRO A 74 -1.25 -10.79 5.70
C PRO A 74 -0.32 -9.62 6.00
N PHE A 75 0.90 -9.85 6.47
CA PHE A 75 1.82 -8.81 6.93
C PHE A 75 3.29 -9.16 6.65
N ILE A 76 4.16 -8.18 6.78
CA ILE A 76 5.62 -8.33 6.85
C ILE A 76 6.11 -7.81 8.19
N ILE A 77 7.30 -8.25 8.59
CA ILE A 77 8.02 -7.71 9.74
C ILE A 77 9.22 -6.94 9.21
N VAL A 78 9.30 -5.65 9.54
CA VAL A 78 10.44 -4.79 9.25
C VAL A 78 11.29 -4.69 10.51
N LYS A 79 12.49 -5.26 10.47
CA LYS A 79 13.40 -5.29 11.63
C LYS A 79 13.98 -3.91 11.91
N PRO A 80 14.47 -3.65 13.15
CA PRO A 80 15.27 -2.45 13.43
C PRO A 80 16.39 -2.25 12.43
N GLY A 81 16.52 -1.03 11.90
CA GLY A 81 17.50 -0.65 10.87
C GLY A 81 17.21 -1.19 9.46
N GLU A 82 16.11 -1.90 9.24
CA GLU A 82 15.78 -2.45 7.93
C GLU A 82 14.93 -1.46 7.12
N THR A 83 15.24 -1.33 5.82
CA THR A 83 14.40 -0.68 4.82
C THR A 83 13.89 -1.71 3.84
N VAL A 84 12.57 -1.75 3.65
CA VAL A 84 11.88 -2.66 2.73
C VAL A 84 11.14 -1.87 1.66
N THR A 85 11.30 -2.27 0.39
CA THR A 85 10.43 -1.79 -0.68
C THR A 85 9.11 -2.54 -0.61
N ILE A 86 8.03 -1.83 -0.31
CA ILE A 86 6.68 -2.40 -0.18
C ILE A 86 5.87 -2.29 -1.47
N ALA A 87 6.25 -1.39 -2.37
CA ALA A 87 5.68 -1.30 -3.70
C ALA A 87 6.71 -0.78 -4.70
N GLU A 88 6.75 -1.40 -5.86
CA GLU A 88 7.50 -0.94 -7.03
C GLU A 88 6.63 -1.20 -8.25
N ILE A 89 6.17 -0.12 -8.89
CA ILE A 89 5.09 -0.17 -9.88
C ILE A 89 5.54 0.55 -11.13
N ASP A 90 5.59 -0.16 -12.24
CA ASP A 90 5.82 0.43 -13.55
C ASP A 90 4.54 1.12 -14.05
N GLY A 91 4.73 2.32 -14.59
CA GLY A 91 3.64 3.19 -15.03
C GLY A 91 3.37 3.13 -16.53
N PRO A 92 2.49 4.02 -16.98
CA PRO A 92 1.80 5.05 -16.20
C PRO A 92 0.66 4.50 -15.34
N GLY A 93 0.45 5.11 -14.18
CA GLY A 93 -0.56 4.64 -13.26
C GLY A 93 -0.96 5.66 -12.19
N ALA A 94 -1.77 5.21 -11.25
CA ALA A 94 -2.07 5.98 -10.04
C ALA A 94 -2.34 5.02 -8.88
N ILE A 95 -1.75 5.29 -7.73
CA ILE A 95 -2.14 4.65 -6.49
C ILE A 95 -3.44 5.30 -6.04
N GLN A 96 -4.47 4.49 -5.79
CA GLN A 96 -5.81 4.96 -5.43
C GLN A 96 -6.07 4.84 -3.93
N GLN A 97 -5.41 3.87 -3.29
CA GLN A 97 -5.59 3.59 -1.87
C GLN A 97 -4.34 2.95 -1.30
N ILE A 98 -4.00 3.32 -0.08
CA ILE A 98 -3.09 2.55 0.77
C ILE A 98 -3.87 2.18 2.03
N TRP A 99 -3.83 0.90 2.38
CA TRP A 99 -4.38 0.36 3.62
C TRP A 99 -3.30 -0.38 4.38
N MET A 100 -3.16 -0.11 5.66
CA MET A 100 -2.25 -0.85 6.54
C MET A 100 -2.70 -0.82 7.98
N THR A 101 -2.25 -1.81 8.75
CA THR A 101 -2.48 -1.92 10.19
C THR A 101 -1.14 -2.10 10.90
N PRO A 102 -0.30 -1.04 10.96
CA PRO A 102 1.01 -1.15 11.57
C PRO A 102 0.89 -1.39 13.08
N THR A 103 1.81 -2.20 13.61
CA THR A 103 2.01 -2.40 15.04
C THR A 103 3.32 -1.76 15.48
N GLY A 104 3.50 -1.57 16.79
CA GLY A 104 4.69 -0.93 17.33
C GLY A 104 4.61 0.59 17.32
N ASN A 105 5.76 1.25 17.24
CA ASN A 105 5.83 2.72 17.26
C ASN A 105 5.84 3.29 15.84
N TRP A 106 4.75 3.92 15.45
CA TRP A 106 4.56 4.47 14.10
C TRP A 106 5.47 5.65 13.78
N ARG A 107 6.04 6.28 14.79
CA ARG A 107 7.00 7.38 14.62
C ARG A 107 8.39 6.87 14.21
N PHE A 108 8.69 5.61 14.50
CA PHE A 108 9.95 4.96 14.11
C PHE A 108 9.84 4.18 12.80
N SER A 109 8.67 4.22 12.17
CA SER A 109 8.43 3.63 10.86
C SER A 109 8.35 4.75 9.83
N ILE A 110 9.39 4.90 9.00
CA ILE A 110 9.48 5.99 8.01
C ILE A 110 8.96 5.50 6.67
N LEU A 111 7.94 6.16 6.18
CA LEU A 111 7.37 5.96 4.85
C LEU A 111 8.03 6.92 3.87
N ARG A 112 8.55 6.37 2.74
CA ARG A 112 9.06 7.18 1.65
C ARG A 112 8.38 6.81 0.34
N MET A 113 8.10 7.81 -0.48
CA MET A 113 7.52 7.63 -1.82
C MET A 113 8.35 8.37 -2.85
N TYR A 114 8.63 7.68 -3.95
CA TYR A 114 9.44 8.16 -5.07
C TYR A 114 8.65 8.02 -6.36
N TRP A 115 8.69 9.04 -7.19
CA TRP A 115 7.96 9.08 -8.46
C TRP A 115 8.93 9.20 -9.63
N ASP A 116 8.59 8.53 -10.73
CA ASP A 116 9.19 8.76 -12.05
C ASP A 116 10.74 8.72 -12.07
N ASP A 117 11.34 7.77 -11.35
CA ASP A 117 12.78 7.55 -11.20
C ASP A 117 13.53 8.63 -10.38
N GLU A 118 12.83 9.43 -9.61
CA GLU A 118 13.45 10.36 -8.66
C GLU A 118 14.34 9.62 -7.66
N LYS A 119 15.49 10.23 -7.36
CA LYS A 119 16.47 9.69 -6.38
C LYS A 119 16.04 10.02 -4.96
N GLU A 120 15.60 11.25 -4.74
CA GLU A 120 15.12 11.72 -3.46
C GLU A 120 13.61 11.46 -3.32
N PRO A 121 13.13 11.14 -2.11
CA PRO A 121 11.71 10.92 -1.91
C PRO A 121 10.91 12.22 -1.99
N SER A 122 9.81 12.21 -2.72
CA SER A 122 8.85 13.32 -2.69
C SER A 122 7.99 13.32 -1.43
N VAL A 123 7.89 12.18 -0.76
CA VAL A 123 7.25 12.02 0.56
C VAL A 123 8.23 11.29 1.46
N GLU A 124 8.52 11.89 2.61
CA GLU A 124 9.27 11.26 3.69
C GLU A 124 8.69 11.70 5.03
N CYS A 125 8.08 10.78 5.74
CA CYS A 125 7.52 11.06 7.05
C CYS A 125 7.28 9.77 7.85
N PRO A 126 7.12 9.86 9.18
CA PRO A 126 6.61 8.75 9.96
C PRO A 126 5.27 8.24 9.42
N VAL A 127 5.07 6.93 9.46
CA VAL A 127 3.81 6.31 8.99
C VAL A 127 2.59 6.93 9.64
N GLY A 128 2.63 7.12 10.96
CA GLY A 128 1.50 7.73 11.66
C GLY A 128 1.16 9.13 11.15
N ASP A 129 2.18 9.94 10.87
CA ASP A 129 2.00 11.32 10.39
C ASP A 129 1.32 11.35 9.01
N PHE A 130 1.70 10.43 8.12
CA PHE A 130 1.07 10.28 6.80
C PHE A 130 -0.43 10.01 6.89
N PHE A 131 -0.86 9.29 7.93
CA PHE A 131 -2.26 8.95 8.17
C PHE A 131 -2.90 9.83 9.26
N ALA A 132 -2.34 11.01 9.55
CA ALA A 132 -2.84 11.97 10.54
C ALA A 132 -2.93 11.41 11.98
N SER A 133 -2.06 10.46 12.33
CA SER A 133 -1.92 9.84 13.66
C SER A 133 -0.52 10.07 14.23
N ALA A 134 -0.11 11.33 14.35
CA ALA A 134 1.27 11.74 14.62
C ALA A 134 1.80 11.37 16.02
N PHE A 135 0.94 11.15 17.00
CA PHE A 135 1.35 10.99 18.40
C PHE A 135 1.59 9.54 18.83
N ASN A 136 1.56 8.60 17.90
CA ASN A 136 1.64 7.16 18.17
C ASN A 136 0.53 6.65 19.12
N GLU A 137 -0.58 7.35 19.12
CA GLU A 137 -1.77 6.99 19.86
C GLU A 137 -2.95 6.83 18.91
N TYR A 138 -3.82 5.90 19.22
CA TYR A 138 -5.02 5.72 18.44
C TYR A 138 -5.98 6.89 18.63
N ALA A 139 -6.35 7.49 17.52
CA ALA A 139 -7.47 8.43 17.45
C ALA A 139 -8.32 8.08 16.23
N GLN A 140 -9.62 7.92 16.44
CA GLN A 140 -10.53 7.70 15.32
C GLN A 140 -10.59 8.96 14.46
N LEU A 141 -10.29 8.79 13.19
CA LEU A 141 -10.36 9.83 12.18
C LEU A 141 -11.23 9.35 11.02
N SER A 142 -12.11 10.21 10.54
CA SER A 142 -12.89 9.96 9.33
C SER A 142 -12.91 11.22 8.46
N SER A 143 -12.30 11.13 7.29
CA SER A 143 -12.31 12.18 6.28
C SER A 143 -12.38 11.55 4.88
N LEU A 144 -12.52 12.37 3.84
CA LEU A 144 -12.49 11.89 2.45
C LEU A 144 -11.08 11.42 2.03
N ALA A 145 -10.05 11.98 2.65
CA ALA A 145 -8.66 11.71 2.26
C ALA A 145 -8.02 10.60 3.11
N VAL A 146 -8.28 10.61 4.41
CA VAL A 146 -7.69 9.70 5.39
C VAL A 146 -8.74 9.19 6.34
N CYS A 147 -8.68 7.90 6.66
CA CYS A 147 -9.52 7.27 7.66
C CYS A 147 -8.66 6.37 8.56
N VAL A 148 -8.81 6.52 9.87
CA VAL A 148 -8.18 5.66 10.89
C VAL A 148 -9.30 4.96 11.65
N ASN A 149 -9.72 3.79 11.15
CA ASN A 149 -10.93 3.09 11.59
C ASN A 149 -11.06 1.71 10.91
N PRO A 150 -11.42 0.61 11.60
CA PRO A 150 -11.45 0.47 13.05
C PRO A 150 -10.05 0.30 13.65
N GLY A 151 -9.86 0.69 14.91
CA GLY A 151 -8.55 0.63 15.56
C GLY A 151 -7.47 1.34 14.74
N SER A 152 -6.26 0.83 14.69
CA SER A 152 -5.15 1.39 13.91
C SER A 152 -5.18 0.97 12.43
N ALA A 153 -6.35 0.77 11.84
CA ALA A 153 -6.50 0.56 10.41
C ALA A 153 -6.35 1.90 9.68
N PHE A 154 -5.17 2.14 9.18
CA PHE A 154 -4.80 3.34 8.42
C PHE A 154 -5.22 3.20 6.97
N ASN A 155 -5.98 4.16 6.49
CA ASN A 155 -6.44 4.25 5.11
C ASN A 155 -6.12 5.63 4.55
N CYS A 156 -5.64 5.71 3.33
CA CYS A 156 -5.66 6.94 2.56
C CYS A 156 -6.26 6.71 1.18
N TYR A 157 -6.93 7.73 0.67
CA TYR A 157 -7.66 7.71 -0.60
C TYR A 157 -7.23 8.84 -1.54
N TRP A 158 -6.19 9.57 -1.20
CA TRP A 158 -5.64 10.55 -2.14
C TRP A 158 -5.01 9.84 -3.32
N LYS A 159 -5.36 10.30 -4.48
CA LYS A 159 -4.84 9.78 -5.73
C LYS A 159 -3.40 10.24 -5.92
N MET A 160 -2.50 9.29 -6.15
CA MET A 160 -1.08 9.53 -6.37
C MET A 160 -0.70 9.08 -7.79
N PRO A 161 -0.81 9.97 -8.80
CA PRO A 161 -0.50 9.64 -10.18
C PRO A 161 1.01 9.65 -10.43
N PHE A 162 1.47 8.78 -11.32
CA PHE A 162 2.85 8.73 -11.81
C PHE A 162 2.87 8.39 -13.31
N ARG A 163 3.93 8.80 -14.00
CA ARG A 163 4.06 8.63 -15.45
C ARG A 163 4.88 7.41 -15.83
N LYS A 164 5.96 7.15 -15.09
CA LYS A 164 6.90 6.07 -15.37
C LYS A 164 6.91 5.03 -14.27
N LYS A 165 7.08 5.45 -13.03
CA LYS A 165 7.30 4.55 -11.91
C LYS A 165 6.83 5.14 -10.59
N ALA A 166 6.33 4.27 -9.72
CA ALA A 166 6.14 4.57 -8.31
C ALA A 166 6.92 3.56 -7.47
N ARG A 167 7.71 4.04 -6.49
CA ARG A 167 8.39 3.20 -5.51
C ARG A 167 8.04 3.69 -4.11
N ILE A 168 7.63 2.76 -3.26
CA ILE A 168 7.31 3.04 -1.86
C ILE A 168 8.18 2.16 -0.97
N THR A 169 8.83 2.77 0.00
CA THR A 169 9.66 2.07 0.98
C THR A 169 9.17 2.33 2.38
N LEU A 170 9.43 1.39 3.25
CA LEU A 170 9.19 1.48 4.68
C LEU A 170 10.49 1.14 5.41
N GLU A 171 10.93 2.02 6.29
CA GLU A 171 12.12 1.82 7.12
C GLU A 171 11.73 1.81 8.60
N ASN A 172 12.31 0.90 9.34
CA ASN A 172 12.24 0.88 10.80
C ASN A 172 13.54 1.47 11.36
N ILE A 173 13.47 2.71 11.87
CA ILE A 173 14.63 3.44 12.43
C ILE A 173 14.85 3.18 13.93
N ASN A 174 14.16 2.18 14.49
CA ASN A 174 14.31 1.84 15.91
C ASN A 174 15.66 1.18 16.22
#